data_52975e1f49c1e8848df5506dfd797a09
#
_entry.id   52975e1f49c1e8848df5506dfd797a09
#
_cell.length_a   1.000
_cell.length_b   1.000
_cell.length_c   1.000
_cell.angle_alpha   90.00
_cell.angle_beta   90.00
_cell.angle_gamma   90.00
#
_symmetry.space_group_name_H-M   'P 1'
#
loop_
_entity.id
_entity.type
_entity.pdbx_description
1 polymer ?
#
loop_
_entity_poly.entity_id
_entity_poly.type
_entity_poly.pdbx_seq_one_letter_code
_entity_poly.pdbx_strand_id
1 'polypeptide(L)'
;MAEWVRFDDRLGDADVVHSSRLPVQSWLPWVVDADDLLVPLRIGRHFALGAASRGEPLLPGAGAIARREEAMAFLYASTRCARILFRTGQAREAFAQHLVRRGLPSALIGQLSDKSEVVYPAVPAVPQIDRAQHPVTVLYMGRTWQDKGALVAVATFAHLRARHGDGVRLVYVGPCPDAVADRLAGAGVQHHLTLPRAQYLEQLRHADIFMSPTAFESFGMGLVEAAAAGLAIVCSRGPGMEHIDELFSAGEHALFVANDAAQEHRVAGYTEAVSALIDDAVLLRRLAVNNRTLTTTGKLSVRERDRRLSAAYARAMALGPTSNGIGDTSPAESTRPVAEWTEEVCRWAGQYCTARISGRVVVRDPAIAGFAHQAG
;
A
#
# COMPACT_ATOMS: atom_id res chain seq x y z
N MET A 1 -21.08 1.51 -2.72
CA MET A 1 -20.10 1.53 -3.82
C MET A 1 -20.13 0.17 -4.47
N ALA A 2 -20.15 0.09 -5.80
CA ALA A 2 -19.95 -1.18 -6.46
C ALA A 2 -18.59 -1.72 -6.02
N GLU A 3 -18.59 -2.92 -5.50
CA GLU A 3 -17.38 -3.62 -5.08
C GLU A 3 -16.69 -4.29 -6.26
N TRP A 4 -17.23 -4.08 -7.42
CA TRP A 4 -16.65 -4.33 -8.71
C TRP A 4 -17.11 -3.26 -9.69
N VAL A 5 -16.35 -3.10 -10.74
CA VAL A 5 -16.69 -2.22 -11.85
C VAL A 5 -17.28 -3.08 -12.96
N ARG A 6 -18.49 -2.75 -13.39
CA ARG A 6 -19.07 -3.32 -14.60
C ARG A 6 -18.70 -2.43 -15.77
N PHE A 7 -18.05 -3.01 -16.77
CA PHE A 7 -17.77 -2.34 -18.03
C PHE A 7 -18.77 -2.80 -19.07
N ASP A 8 -19.42 -1.85 -19.70
CA ASP A 8 -20.23 -2.04 -20.89
C ASP A 8 -19.38 -1.84 -22.18
N ASP A 9 -20.02 -1.85 -23.33
CA ASP A 9 -19.43 -1.81 -24.67
C ASP A 9 -18.52 -0.58 -24.98
N ARG A 10 -18.21 0.25 -24.00
CA ARG A 10 -17.48 1.51 -24.15
C ARG A 10 -15.99 1.41 -23.84
N LEU A 11 -15.43 0.20 -23.71
CA LEU A 11 -13.99 0.01 -23.49
C LEU A 11 -13.14 0.22 -24.76
N GLY A 12 -13.78 0.51 -25.90
CA GLY A 12 -13.07 0.79 -27.15
C GLY A 12 -12.17 -0.37 -27.58
N ASP A 13 -10.96 -0.03 -27.99
CA ASP A 13 -9.95 -0.98 -28.51
C ASP A 13 -9.09 -1.61 -27.39
N ALA A 14 -9.59 -1.66 -26.16
CA ALA A 14 -8.86 -2.27 -25.05
C ALA A 14 -8.85 -3.78 -25.15
N ASP A 15 -7.68 -4.40 -24.94
CA ASP A 15 -7.51 -5.86 -24.90
C ASP A 15 -7.61 -6.44 -23.49
N VAL A 16 -7.28 -5.64 -22.47
CA VAL A 16 -7.20 -6.04 -21.06
C VAL A 16 -7.66 -4.91 -20.16
N VAL A 17 -8.37 -5.25 -19.10
CA VAL A 17 -8.69 -4.30 -18.02
C VAL A 17 -7.73 -4.50 -16.86
N HIS A 18 -7.08 -3.44 -16.40
CA HIS A 18 -6.34 -3.46 -15.14
C HIS A 18 -7.09 -2.67 -14.08
N SER A 19 -7.57 -3.37 -13.07
CA SER A 19 -8.31 -2.79 -11.95
C SER A 19 -7.40 -2.55 -10.74
N SER A 20 -7.57 -1.41 -10.10
CA SER A 20 -6.95 -1.15 -8.81
C SER A 20 -7.93 -1.50 -7.69
N ARG A 21 -7.61 -2.53 -6.91
CA ARG A 21 -8.28 -2.98 -5.68
C ARG A 21 -9.63 -3.68 -5.84
N LEU A 22 -10.33 -3.52 -6.95
CA LEU A 22 -11.69 -4.06 -7.10
C LEU A 22 -11.77 -5.11 -8.19
N PRO A 23 -12.48 -6.23 -7.99
CA PRO A 23 -12.78 -7.16 -9.08
C PRO A 23 -13.63 -6.48 -10.14
N VAL A 24 -13.54 -6.96 -11.35
CA VAL A 24 -14.21 -6.40 -12.52
C VAL A 24 -15.16 -7.44 -13.11
N GLN A 25 -16.36 -7.02 -13.41
CA GLN A 25 -17.24 -7.77 -14.29
C GLN A 25 -17.11 -7.22 -15.71
N SER A 26 -16.40 -7.94 -16.57
CA SER A 26 -16.08 -7.52 -17.93
C SER A 26 -16.06 -8.70 -18.88
N TRP A 27 -16.41 -8.49 -20.15
CA TRP A 27 -16.22 -9.41 -21.26
C TRP A 27 -14.73 -9.48 -21.71
N LEU A 28 -13.96 -8.45 -21.39
CA LEU A 28 -12.50 -8.46 -21.55
C LEU A 28 -11.83 -9.22 -20.40
N PRO A 29 -10.69 -9.84 -20.66
CA PRO A 29 -9.85 -10.36 -19.58
C PRO A 29 -9.33 -9.22 -18.71
N TRP A 30 -9.12 -9.50 -17.43
CA TRP A 30 -8.69 -8.48 -16.49
C TRP A 30 -7.64 -9.00 -15.49
N VAL A 31 -6.87 -8.07 -14.98
CA VAL A 31 -5.97 -8.23 -13.85
C VAL A 31 -6.35 -7.23 -12.77
N VAL A 32 -6.00 -7.53 -11.52
CA VAL A 32 -6.34 -6.66 -10.39
C VAL A 32 -5.19 -6.55 -9.41
N ASP A 33 -4.92 -5.33 -8.94
CA ASP A 33 -4.04 -5.10 -7.79
C ASP A 33 -4.79 -5.40 -6.48
N ALA A 34 -4.25 -6.29 -5.66
CA ALA A 34 -4.67 -6.53 -4.30
C ALA A 34 -3.76 -5.77 -3.33
N ASP A 35 -4.20 -4.58 -2.93
CA ASP A 35 -3.40 -3.64 -2.11
C ASP A 35 -3.14 -4.17 -0.70
N ASP A 36 -4.17 -4.67 -0.07
CA ASP A 36 -4.15 -5.28 1.25
C ASP A 36 -4.94 -6.58 1.16
N LEU A 37 -4.59 -7.51 2.03
CA LEU A 37 -5.17 -8.80 2.23
C LEU A 37 -6.66 -8.89 2.08
N LEU A 38 -7.32 -7.85 2.48
CA LEU A 38 -8.74 -7.84 2.71
C LEU A 38 -9.41 -6.65 2.03
N VAL A 39 -8.70 -5.83 1.25
CA VAL A 39 -9.36 -4.74 0.54
C VAL A 39 -10.47 -5.28 -0.37
N PRO A 40 -10.28 -6.38 -1.09
CA PRO A 40 -11.39 -6.99 -1.79
C PRO A 40 -12.51 -7.51 -0.88
N LEU A 41 -12.19 -7.88 0.35
CA LEU A 41 -13.09 -8.50 1.32
C LEU A 41 -13.46 -7.57 2.50
N ARG A 42 -12.61 -6.56 2.79
CA ARG A 42 -12.73 -5.62 3.92
C ARG A 42 -13.33 -4.27 3.55
N ILE A 43 -14.19 -4.18 2.61
CA ILE A 43 -14.94 -2.93 2.39
C ILE A 43 -15.66 -2.48 3.69
N GLY A 44 -15.66 -3.30 4.74
CA GLY A 44 -16.29 -3.01 6.00
C GLY A 44 -15.75 -1.80 6.78
N ARG A 45 -14.46 -1.55 6.86
CA ARG A 45 -13.94 -0.56 7.83
C ARG A 45 -14.05 0.89 7.36
N HIS A 46 -13.76 1.16 6.11
CA HIS A 46 -13.97 2.49 5.53
C HIS A 46 -15.46 2.79 5.31
N PHE A 47 -16.28 1.78 5.09
CA PHE A 47 -17.73 1.89 5.01
C PHE A 47 -18.36 2.20 6.37
N ALA A 48 -17.90 1.57 7.44
CA ALA A 48 -18.40 1.84 8.77
C ALA A 48 -18.26 3.33 9.14
N LEU A 49 -17.14 3.96 8.77
CA LEU A 49 -16.94 5.39 9.00
C LEU A 49 -17.86 6.26 8.11
N GLY A 50 -18.03 5.91 6.83
CA GLY A 50 -18.95 6.61 5.94
C GLY A 50 -20.42 6.36 6.25
N ALA A 51 -20.80 5.18 6.69
CA ALA A 51 -22.16 4.85 7.13
C ALA A 51 -22.49 5.55 8.45
N ALA A 52 -21.56 5.60 9.41
CA ALA A 52 -21.73 6.33 10.67
C ALA A 52 -21.98 7.82 10.45
N SER A 53 -21.31 8.44 9.50
CA SER A 53 -21.52 9.85 9.16
C SER A 53 -22.88 10.13 8.51
N ARG A 54 -23.58 9.10 8.02
CA ARG A 54 -24.92 9.18 7.42
C ARG A 54 -26.02 8.62 8.32
N GLY A 55 -25.70 8.19 9.54
CA GLY A 55 -26.66 7.59 10.48
C GLY A 55 -27.14 6.19 10.04
N GLU A 56 -26.42 5.52 9.14
CA GLU A 56 -26.74 4.16 8.68
C GLU A 56 -26.20 3.10 9.65
N PRO A 57 -26.79 1.90 9.71
CA PRO A 57 -26.26 0.82 10.55
C PRO A 57 -24.83 0.46 10.16
N LEU A 58 -23.94 0.46 11.14
CA LEU A 58 -22.50 0.42 10.99
C LEU A 58 -21.92 -0.88 10.41
N LEU A 59 -22.65 -1.98 10.41
CA LEU A 59 -22.19 -3.26 9.87
C LEU A 59 -23.35 -4.09 9.32
N PRO A 60 -23.24 -4.62 8.09
CA PRO A 60 -24.10 -5.73 7.69
C PRO A 60 -23.90 -6.90 8.66
N GLY A 61 -24.92 -7.66 8.96
CA GLY A 61 -24.83 -8.85 9.80
C GLY A 61 -23.73 -9.81 9.29
N ALA A 62 -23.12 -10.58 10.18
CA ALA A 62 -22.03 -11.49 9.85
C ALA A 62 -22.31 -12.40 8.63
N GLY A 63 -23.56 -12.81 8.44
CA GLY A 63 -23.98 -13.59 7.27
C GLY A 63 -23.94 -12.82 5.95
N ALA A 64 -24.21 -11.51 5.96
CA ALA A 64 -24.11 -10.67 4.76
C ALA A 64 -22.65 -10.45 4.34
N ILE A 65 -21.74 -10.27 5.32
CA ILE A 65 -20.30 -10.17 5.07
C ILE A 65 -19.80 -11.49 4.47
N ALA A 66 -20.22 -12.63 5.01
CA ALA A 66 -19.79 -13.94 4.52
C ALA A 66 -20.19 -14.18 3.05
N ARG A 67 -21.47 -13.93 2.73
CA ARG A 67 -21.98 -14.08 1.35
C ARG A 67 -21.24 -13.17 0.37
N ARG A 68 -20.89 -11.99 0.81
CA ARG A 68 -20.16 -11.03 0.00
C ARG A 68 -18.71 -11.49 -0.28
N GLU A 69 -17.99 -11.92 0.75
CA GLU A 69 -16.65 -12.46 0.60
C GLU A 69 -16.62 -13.65 -0.37
N GLU A 70 -17.63 -14.52 -0.28
CA GLU A 70 -17.82 -15.62 -1.19
C GLU A 70 -18.07 -15.14 -2.64
N ALA A 71 -18.99 -14.19 -2.84
CA ALA A 71 -19.25 -13.61 -4.17
C ALA A 71 -18.02 -12.97 -4.79
N MET A 72 -17.21 -12.27 -3.98
CA MET A 72 -15.94 -11.70 -4.42
C MET A 72 -14.94 -12.79 -4.82
N ALA A 73 -14.83 -13.86 -4.03
CA ALA A 73 -13.97 -15.00 -4.35
C ALA A 73 -14.36 -15.63 -5.71
N PHE A 74 -15.64 -15.79 -5.99
CA PHE A 74 -16.13 -16.28 -7.29
C PHE A 74 -15.78 -15.33 -8.45
N LEU A 75 -15.91 -14.01 -8.26
CA LEU A 75 -15.51 -13.06 -9.29
C LEU A 75 -14.00 -13.18 -9.62
N TYR A 76 -13.15 -13.30 -8.60
CA TYR A 76 -11.72 -13.55 -8.81
C TYR A 76 -11.43 -14.92 -9.45
N ALA A 77 -12.25 -15.94 -9.15
CA ALA A 77 -12.13 -17.26 -9.77
C ALA A 77 -12.61 -17.28 -11.23
N SER A 78 -13.37 -16.27 -11.68
CA SER A 78 -13.90 -16.21 -13.05
C SER A 78 -12.82 -16.40 -14.11
N THR A 79 -13.20 -16.98 -15.25
CA THR A 79 -12.26 -17.21 -16.38
C THR A 79 -11.71 -15.90 -16.97
N ARG A 80 -12.35 -14.76 -16.67
CA ARG A 80 -11.90 -13.43 -17.13
C ARG A 80 -10.85 -12.81 -16.21
N CYS A 81 -10.79 -13.19 -14.94
CA CYS A 81 -9.72 -12.80 -14.04
C CYS A 81 -8.44 -13.56 -14.38
N ALA A 82 -7.52 -12.93 -15.06
CA ALA A 82 -6.27 -13.56 -15.45
C ALA A 82 -5.29 -13.67 -14.27
N ARG A 83 -5.17 -12.59 -13.47
CA ARG A 83 -4.25 -12.52 -12.32
C ARG A 83 -4.78 -11.62 -11.22
N ILE A 84 -4.43 -11.99 -9.97
CA ILE A 84 -4.58 -11.20 -8.76
C ILE A 84 -3.16 -10.82 -8.31
N LEU A 85 -2.83 -9.54 -8.37
CA LEU A 85 -1.48 -9.03 -8.14
C LEU A 85 -1.38 -8.48 -6.71
N PHE A 86 -0.83 -9.27 -5.81
CA PHE A 86 -0.59 -8.87 -4.43
C PHE A 86 0.68 -8.03 -4.33
N ARG A 87 0.66 -7.02 -3.46
CA ARG A 87 1.83 -6.17 -3.20
C ARG A 87 2.90 -6.86 -2.37
N THR A 88 2.54 -7.90 -1.61
CA THR A 88 3.46 -8.68 -0.76
C THR A 88 3.09 -10.15 -0.74
N GLY A 89 4.06 -11.02 -0.47
CA GLY A 89 3.83 -12.46 -0.25
C GLY A 89 3.02 -12.70 1.01
N GLN A 90 3.26 -11.90 2.04
CA GLN A 90 2.50 -11.93 3.28
C GLN A 90 1.00 -11.65 3.03
N ALA A 91 0.67 -10.64 2.21
CA ALA A 91 -0.72 -10.34 1.86
C ALA A 91 -1.36 -11.49 1.07
N ARG A 92 -0.63 -12.08 0.11
CA ARG A 92 -1.09 -13.24 -0.65
C ARG A 92 -1.36 -14.45 0.25
N GLU A 93 -0.43 -14.77 1.15
CA GLU A 93 -0.55 -15.89 2.09
C GLU A 93 -1.75 -15.72 3.02
N ALA A 94 -1.87 -14.56 3.60
CA ALA A 94 -2.95 -14.27 4.52
C ALA A 94 -4.33 -14.22 3.81
N PHE A 95 -4.40 -13.85 2.52
CA PHE A 95 -5.61 -13.99 1.69
C PHE A 95 -6.00 -15.47 1.60
N ALA A 96 -5.08 -16.34 1.22
CA ALA A 96 -5.33 -17.77 1.11
C ALA A 96 -5.79 -18.37 2.45
N GLN A 97 -5.11 -18.04 3.56
CA GLN A 97 -5.49 -18.47 4.91
C GLN A 97 -6.88 -17.96 5.32
N HIS A 98 -7.24 -16.73 4.92
CA HIS A 98 -8.57 -16.19 5.18
C HIS A 98 -9.65 -17.02 4.48
N LEU A 99 -9.47 -17.35 3.21
CA LEU A 99 -10.42 -18.18 2.45
C LEU A 99 -10.60 -19.56 3.09
N VAL A 100 -9.51 -20.18 3.58
CA VAL A 100 -9.57 -21.44 4.35
C VAL A 100 -10.38 -21.26 5.63
N ARG A 101 -10.09 -20.22 6.42
CA ARG A 101 -10.83 -19.95 7.67
C ARG A 101 -12.32 -19.67 7.43
N ARG A 102 -12.69 -19.18 6.25
CA ARG A 102 -14.08 -18.96 5.86
C ARG A 102 -14.77 -20.24 5.36
N GLY A 103 -14.05 -21.34 5.24
CA GLY A 103 -14.58 -22.63 4.81
C GLY A 103 -14.97 -22.67 3.33
N LEU A 104 -14.30 -21.87 2.47
CA LEU A 104 -14.54 -21.93 1.04
C LEU A 104 -14.05 -23.25 0.43
N PRO A 105 -14.66 -23.74 -0.67
CA PRO A 105 -14.24 -24.99 -1.31
C PRO A 105 -12.77 -24.99 -1.69
N SER A 106 -12.07 -26.10 -1.42
CA SER A 106 -10.64 -26.24 -1.69
C SER A 106 -10.28 -26.03 -3.19
N ALA A 107 -11.17 -26.45 -4.08
CA ALA A 107 -11.02 -26.22 -5.52
C ALA A 107 -11.02 -24.72 -5.87
N LEU A 108 -11.90 -23.92 -5.24
CA LEU A 108 -11.96 -22.46 -5.40
C LEU A 108 -10.69 -21.81 -4.86
N ILE A 109 -10.24 -22.24 -3.67
CA ILE A 109 -8.99 -21.73 -3.06
C ILE A 109 -7.79 -22.03 -3.96
N GLY A 110 -7.72 -23.25 -4.54
CA GLY A 110 -6.68 -23.65 -5.50
C GLY A 110 -6.68 -22.71 -6.72
N GLN A 111 -7.83 -22.50 -7.36
CA GLN A 111 -7.95 -21.59 -8.51
C GLN A 111 -7.48 -20.16 -8.19
N LEU A 112 -7.84 -19.64 -7.02
CA LEU A 112 -7.44 -18.30 -6.58
C LEU A 112 -5.93 -18.24 -6.30
N SER A 113 -5.36 -19.28 -5.70
CA SER A 113 -3.92 -19.39 -5.46
C SER A 113 -3.12 -19.40 -6.76
N ASP A 114 -3.57 -20.15 -7.77
CA ASP A 114 -2.94 -20.24 -9.09
C ASP A 114 -2.95 -18.91 -9.87
N LYS A 115 -3.94 -18.06 -9.60
CA LYS A 115 -4.05 -16.72 -10.19
C LYS A 115 -3.29 -15.67 -9.39
N SER A 116 -2.89 -15.96 -8.17
CA SER A 116 -2.28 -15.00 -7.24
C SER A 116 -0.78 -14.90 -7.47
N GLU A 117 -0.31 -13.70 -7.79
CA GLU A 117 1.10 -13.37 -7.98
C GLU A 117 1.51 -12.20 -7.08
N VAL A 118 2.80 -12.12 -6.74
CA VAL A 118 3.35 -10.96 -6.02
C VAL A 118 4.01 -10.03 -7.01
N VAL A 119 3.55 -8.79 -7.05
CA VAL A 119 4.14 -7.71 -7.85
C VAL A 119 4.38 -6.52 -6.94
N TYR A 120 5.62 -6.33 -6.54
CA TYR A 120 5.99 -5.21 -5.67
C TYR A 120 5.75 -3.88 -6.39
N PRO A 121 5.06 -2.91 -5.77
CA PRO A 121 5.08 -1.54 -6.22
C PRO A 121 6.51 -1.01 -6.29
N ALA A 122 6.81 -0.24 -7.30
CA ALA A 122 8.12 0.35 -7.51
C ALA A 122 7.99 1.83 -7.86
N VAL A 123 9.03 2.59 -7.54
CA VAL A 123 9.13 4.01 -7.86
C VAL A 123 10.37 4.26 -8.69
N PRO A 124 10.37 5.28 -9.56
CA PRO A 124 11.57 5.69 -10.27
C PRO A 124 12.66 6.09 -9.28
N ALA A 125 13.90 5.82 -9.65
CA ALA A 125 15.05 6.23 -8.88
C ALA A 125 15.08 7.77 -8.75
N VAL A 126 15.24 8.25 -7.52
CA VAL A 126 15.42 9.69 -7.26
C VAL A 126 16.87 10.07 -7.61
N PRO A 127 17.11 11.12 -8.42
CA PRO A 127 18.46 11.57 -8.69
C PRO A 127 19.22 11.91 -7.40
N GLN A 128 20.42 11.38 -7.23
CA GLN A 128 21.25 11.66 -6.06
C GLN A 128 21.97 13.01 -6.20
N ILE A 129 22.25 13.61 -5.05
CA ILE A 129 23.13 14.77 -4.91
C ILE A 129 24.33 14.39 -4.05
N ASP A 130 25.39 15.16 -4.10
CA ASP A 130 26.49 15.01 -3.16
C ASP A 130 26.04 15.49 -1.77
N ARG A 131 26.07 14.60 -0.79
CA ARG A 131 25.69 14.85 0.60
C ARG A 131 26.88 15.02 1.54
N ALA A 132 28.09 14.95 1.00
CA ALA A 132 29.32 14.87 1.82
C ALA A 132 29.60 16.13 2.68
N GLN A 133 28.91 17.25 2.43
CA GLN A 133 29.20 18.54 3.08
C GLN A 133 28.12 19.05 4.01
N HIS A 134 27.11 18.21 4.36
CA HIS A 134 26.00 18.62 5.20
C HIS A 134 25.96 17.84 6.52
N PRO A 135 25.40 18.42 7.61
CA PRO A 135 25.02 17.64 8.77
C PRO A 135 24.11 16.49 8.38
N VAL A 136 24.27 15.31 8.98
CA VAL A 136 23.42 14.16 8.72
C VAL A 136 21.96 14.57 8.91
N THR A 137 21.14 14.37 7.88
CA THR A 137 19.74 14.78 7.87
C THR A 137 18.83 13.58 8.11
N VAL A 138 18.05 13.64 9.19
CA VAL A 138 17.02 12.63 9.54
C VAL A 138 15.65 13.13 9.12
N LEU A 139 14.97 12.38 8.27
CA LEU A 139 13.66 12.70 7.73
C LEU A 139 12.60 11.76 8.28
N TYR A 140 11.54 12.32 8.84
CA TYR A 140 10.27 11.64 9.13
C TYR A 140 9.17 12.19 8.23
N MET A 141 8.27 11.30 7.76
CA MET A 141 7.11 11.69 6.96
C MET A 141 5.89 10.85 7.30
N GLY A 142 4.75 11.54 7.56
CA GLY A 142 3.51 10.86 7.88
C GLY A 142 2.28 11.70 7.58
N ARG A 143 1.33 11.18 6.77
CA ARG A 143 0.06 11.88 6.46
C ARG A 143 -0.95 11.84 7.60
N THR A 144 -0.93 10.78 8.39
CA THR A 144 -1.79 10.58 9.57
C THR A 144 -0.88 10.46 10.78
N TRP A 145 -0.86 11.48 11.62
CA TRP A 145 0.14 11.58 12.68
C TRP A 145 0.04 10.44 13.70
N GLN A 146 -1.17 9.96 14.02
CA GLN A 146 -1.35 8.86 14.98
C GLN A 146 -0.78 7.56 14.43
N ASP A 147 -1.25 7.14 13.25
CA ASP A 147 -0.91 5.83 12.67
C ASP A 147 0.55 5.74 12.23
N LYS A 148 1.14 6.88 11.86
CA LYS A 148 2.53 6.97 11.41
C LYS A 148 3.55 7.16 12.52
N GLY A 149 3.11 7.08 13.79
CA GLY A 149 4.00 7.11 14.94
C GLY A 149 4.65 8.47 15.21
N ALA A 150 3.93 9.57 14.96
CA ALA A 150 4.45 10.93 15.14
C ALA A 150 4.96 11.18 16.56
N LEU A 151 4.27 10.68 17.60
CA LEU A 151 4.71 10.87 18.99
C LEU A 151 6.06 10.20 19.25
N VAL A 152 6.32 9.03 18.66
CA VAL A 152 7.63 8.37 18.74
C VAL A 152 8.67 9.21 17.99
N ALA A 153 8.34 9.69 16.78
CA ALA A 153 9.25 10.52 15.99
C ALA A 153 9.66 11.81 16.73
N VAL A 154 8.70 12.53 17.30
CA VAL A 154 8.95 13.79 18.03
C VAL A 154 9.80 13.56 19.26
N ALA A 155 9.52 12.52 20.04
CA ALA A 155 10.33 12.18 21.21
C ALA A 155 11.76 11.75 20.80
N THR A 156 11.88 10.94 19.75
CA THR A 156 13.18 10.57 19.18
C THR A 156 13.96 11.80 18.72
N PHE A 157 13.34 12.73 18.02
CA PHE A 157 13.99 13.97 17.57
C PHE A 157 14.52 14.82 18.73
N ALA A 158 13.76 14.91 19.84
CA ALA A 158 14.24 15.61 21.03
C ALA A 158 15.49 14.94 21.63
N HIS A 159 15.54 13.60 21.69
CA HIS A 159 16.71 12.86 22.17
C HIS A 159 17.91 13.00 21.22
N LEU A 160 17.67 12.92 19.89
CA LEU A 160 18.73 13.12 18.90
C LEU A 160 19.33 14.54 18.98
N ARG A 161 18.50 15.55 19.14
CA ARG A 161 18.97 16.94 19.35
C ARG A 161 19.79 17.07 20.62
N ALA A 162 19.35 16.47 21.71
CA ALA A 162 20.08 16.48 22.98
C ALA A 162 21.44 15.77 22.88
N ARG A 163 21.53 14.67 22.10
CA ARG A 163 22.74 13.86 21.96
C ARG A 163 23.74 14.43 20.95
N HIS A 164 23.27 14.90 19.79
CA HIS A 164 24.10 15.28 18.65
C HIS A 164 24.17 16.80 18.40
N GLY A 165 23.37 17.59 19.14
CA GLY A 165 23.33 19.05 18.99
C GLY A 165 23.01 19.47 17.56
N ASP A 166 23.74 20.46 17.05
CA ASP A 166 23.60 20.97 15.68
C ASP A 166 24.33 20.11 14.62
N GLY A 167 25.01 19.05 15.04
CA GLY A 167 25.58 18.04 14.13
C GLY A 167 24.56 17.21 13.37
N VAL A 168 23.26 17.33 13.70
CA VAL A 168 22.17 16.65 13.02
C VAL A 168 21.10 17.64 12.58
N ARG A 169 20.61 17.50 11.35
CA ARG A 169 19.43 18.19 10.82
C ARG A 169 18.22 17.28 10.93
N LEU A 170 17.15 17.78 11.53
CA LEU A 170 15.93 17.03 11.78
C LEU A 170 14.78 17.64 10.97
N VAL A 171 14.10 16.82 10.18
CA VAL A 171 13.00 17.25 9.29
C VAL A 171 11.76 16.39 9.54
N TYR A 172 10.65 17.05 9.84
CA TYR A 172 9.35 16.45 10.02
C TYR A 172 8.39 16.95 8.94
N VAL A 173 7.79 16.01 8.18
CA VAL A 173 6.79 16.33 7.16
C VAL A 173 5.48 15.64 7.49
N GLY A 174 4.45 16.41 7.74
CA GLY A 174 3.10 15.92 8.02
C GLY A 174 2.33 16.79 8.99
N PRO A 175 1.00 16.62 9.02
CA PRO A 175 0.16 17.29 9.98
C PRO A 175 0.40 16.75 11.40
N CYS A 176 0.30 17.62 12.38
CA CYS A 176 0.32 17.24 13.79
C CYS A 176 -0.45 18.30 14.62
N PRO A 177 -0.94 17.96 15.83
CA PRO A 177 -1.51 18.94 16.75
C PRO A 177 -0.51 20.02 17.16
N ASP A 178 -1.01 21.22 17.55
CA ASP A 178 -0.17 22.36 17.93
C ASP A 178 0.83 22.02 19.04
N ALA A 179 0.40 21.29 20.07
CA ALA A 179 1.28 20.83 21.14
C ALA A 179 2.44 19.93 20.67
N VAL A 180 2.28 19.24 19.56
CA VAL A 180 3.33 18.44 18.91
C VAL A 180 4.22 19.34 18.07
N ALA A 181 3.64 20.32 17.35
CA ALA A 181 4.38 21.33 16.60
C ALA A 181 5.29 22.18 17.50
N ASP A 182 4.81 22.58 18.69
CA ASP A 182 5.61 23.30 19.69
C ASP A 182 6.82 22.49 20.17
N ARG A 183 6.63 21.18 20.38
CA ARG A 183 7.73 20.27 20.75
C ARG A 183 8.75 20.11 19.62
N LEU A 184 8.29 20.05 18.37
CA LEU A 184 9.18 20.04 17.20
C LEU A 184 10.00 21.34 17.12
N ALA A 185 9.36 22.49 17.28
CA ALA A 185 10.02 23.80 17.30
C ALA A 185 11.04 23.89 18.44
N GLY A 186 10.69 23.48 19.66
CA GLY A 186 11.58 23.43 20.82
C GLY A 186 12.80 22.53 20.63
N ALA A 187 12.71 21.50 19.81
CA ALA A 187 13.82 20.62 19.42
C ALA A 187 14.57 21.11 18.16
N GLY A 188 14.27 22.27 17.63
CA GLY A 188 14.89 22.82 16.42
C GLY A 188 14.65 21.95 15.18
N VAL A 189 13.47 21.32 15.07
CA VAL A 189 13.09 20.48 13.94
C VAL A 189 12.46 21.35 12.85
N GLN A 190 12.92 21.18 11.61
CA GLN A 190 12.26 21.80 10.46
C GLN A 190 10.94 21.09 10.21
N HIS A 191 9.82 21.77 10.44
CA HIS A 191 8.48 21.21 10.27
C HIS A 191 7.79 21.73 9.01
N HIS A 192 7.24 20.82 8.22
CA HIS A 192 6.38 21.10 7.07
C HIS A 192 5.05 20.40 7.25
N LEU A 193 3.95 21.15 7.30
CA LEU A 193 2.59 20.59 7.43
C LEU A 193 2.23 19.69 6.24
N THR A 194 2.58 20.12 5.04
CA THR A 194 2.44 19.39 3.78
C THR A 194 3.46 19.91 2.78
N LEU A 195 3.79 19.11 1.79
CA LEU A 195 4.70 19.49 0.72
C LEU A 195 4.10 19.11 -0.64
N PRO A 196 4.17 19.99 -1.65
CA PRO A 196 3.97 19.60 -3.03
C PRO A 196 4.94 18.48 -3.44
N ARG A 197 4.56 17.63 -4.40
CA ARG A 197 5.36 16.45 -4.80
C ARG A 197 6.83 16.77 -5.11
N ALA A 198 7.09 17.87 -5.80
CA ALA A 198 8.45 18.29 -6.13
C ALA A 198 9.29 18.58 -4.88
N GLN A 199 8.74 19.34 -3.92
CA GLN A 199 9.41 19.65 -2.66
C GLN A 199 9.57 18.42 -1.77
N TYR A 200 8.59 17.50 -1.79
CA TYR A 200 8.70 16.21 -1.14
C TYR A 200 9.89 15.41 -1.65
N LEU A 201 10.04 15.28 -2.97
CA LEU A 201 11.18 14.60 -3.60
C LEU A 201 12.50 15.29 -3.26
N GLU A 202 12.49 16.62 -3.12
CA GLU A 202 13.67 17.38 -2.72
C GLU A 202 14.07 17.07 -1.27
N GLN A 203 13.11 16.92 -0.34
CA GLN A 203 13.43 16.46 1.02
C GLN A 203 14.06 15.06 1.01
N LEU A 204 13.54 14.14 0.20
CA LEU A 204 14.15 12.81 0.05
C LEU A 204 15.58 12.89 -0.54
N ARG A 205 15.83 13.79 -1.48
CA ARG A 205 17.18 13.95 -2.07
C ARG A 205 18.21 14.45 -1.06
N HIS A 206 17.79 15.33 -0.15
CA HIS A 206 18.68 15.97 0.84
C HIS A 206 18.78 15.21 2.16
N ALA A 207 17.94 14.21 2.41
CA ALA A 207 18.01 13.39 3.60
C ALA A 207 19.06 12.27 3.47
N ASP A 208 19.56 11.81 4.61
CA ASP A 208 20.47 10.67 4.71
C ASP A 208 19.80 9.47 5.36
N ILE A 209 18.94 9.72 6.35
CA ILE A 209 18.23 8.71 7.13
C ILE A 209 16.73 8.95 7.00
N PHE A 210 15.98 7.90 6.66
CA PHE A 210 14.53 7.90 6.72
C PHE A 210 14.08 7.14 7.95
N MET A 211 13.41 7.81 8.87
CA MET A 211 12.86 7.24 10.09
C MET A 211 11.36 7.03 9.97
N SER A 212 10.90 5.79 10.12
CA SER A 212 9.48 5.42 9.97
C SER A 212 8.97 4.63 11.17
N PRO A 213 8.55 5.28 12.27
CA PRO A 213 8.03 4.62 13.46
C PRO A 213 6.55 4.25 13.33
N THR A 214 6.08 3.96 12.13
CA THR A 214 4.69 3.57 11.87
C THR A 214 4.35 2.26 12.59
N ALA A 215 3.13 2.18 13.10
CA ALA A 215 2.65 0.97 13.76
C ALA A 215 1.99 -0.03 12.79
N PHE A 216 1.55 0.45 11.64
CA PHE A 216 0.89 -0.36 10.62
C PHE A 216 1.15 0.18 9.21
N GLU A 217 1.50 -0.72 8.32
CA GLU A 217 1.61 -0.47 6.87
C GLU A 217 1.05 -1.64 6.07
N SER A 218 0.40 -1.35 4.95
CA SER A 218 0.03 -2.37 3.98
C SER A 218 1.18 -2.75 3.05
N PHE A 219 2.04 -1.80 2.72
CA PHE A 219 3.23 -1.99 1.91
C PHE A 219 4.41 -1.09 2.32
N GLY A 220 4.16 0.19 2.60
CA GLY A 220 5.20 1.15 2.97
C GLY A 220 5.84 1.87 1.79
N MET A 221 5.01 2.49 0.93
CA MET A 221 5.52 3.27 -0.22
C MET A 221 6.57 4.30 0.17
N GLY A 222 6.43 4.97 1.32
CA GLY A 222 7.43 5.91 1.81
C GLY A 222 8.80 5.29 2.05
N LEU A 223 8.85 4.03 2.50
CA LEU A 223 10.10 3.26 2.67
C LEU A 223 10.74 2.96 1.31
N VAL A 224 9.94 2.58 0.30
CA VAL A 224 10.44 2.32 -1.05
C VAL A 224 10.92 3.62 -1.71
N GLU A 225 10.23 4.74 -1.51
CA GLU A 225 10.65 6.07 -1.99
C GLU A 225 11.97 6.51 -1.34
N ALA A 226 12.11 6.29 -0.03
CA ALA A 226 13.35 6.54 0.69
C ALA A 226 14.50 5.67 0.19
N ALA A 227 14.26 4.37 -0.03
CA ALA A 227 15.22 3.45 -0.62
C ALA A 227 15.64 3.89 -2.04
N ALA A 228 14.68 4.32 -2.87
CA ALA A 228 14.93 4.82 -4.23
C ALA A 228 15.73 6.13 -4.25
N ALA A 229 15.62 6.92 -3.19
CA ALA A 229 16.46 8.09 -2.97
C ALA A 229 17.85 7.73 -2.37
N GLY A 230 18.08 6.46 -2.02
CA GLY A 230 19.34 6.02 -1.41
C GLY A 230 19.50 6.52 0.02
N LEU A 231 18.46 6.47 0.84
CA LEU A 231 18.52 6.74 2.27
C LEU A 231 18.76 5.45 3.05
N ALA A 232 19.49 5.56 4.17
CA ALA A 232 19.45 4.53 5.19
C ALA A 232 18.08 4.54 5.88
N ILE A 233 17.54 3.37 6.20
CA ILE A 233 16.18 3.23 6.73
C ILE A 233 16.24 2.74 8.18
N VAL A 234 15.48 3.41 9.05
CA VAL A 234 15.14 2.91 10.38
C VAL A 234 13.62 2.82 10.46
N CYS A 235 13.08 1.62 10.65
CA CYS A 235 11.64 1.41 10.64
C CYS A 235 11.18 0.35 11.65
N SER A 236 9.88 0.33 11.91
CA SER A 236 9.26 -0.68 12.79
C SER A 236 9.29 -2.07 12.16
N ARG A 237 9.36 -3.11 13.01
CA ARG A 237 9.24 -4.52 12.66
C ARG A 237 8.40 -5.26 13.70
N GLY A 238 7.57 -6.20 13.27
CA GLY A 238 6.70 -6.98 14.16
C GLY A 238 5.22 -6.78 13.81
N PRO A 239 4.30 -6.87 14.78
CA PRO A 239 2.87 -6.79 14.53
C PRO A 239 2.46 -5.55 13.72
N GLY A 240 1.71 -5.76 12.64
CA GLY A 240 1.30 -4.70 11.70
C GLY A 240 2.35 -4.31 10.65
N MET A 241 3.56 -4.90 10.74
CA MET A 241 4.69 -4.71 9.84
C MET A 241 5.30 -6.04 9.37
N GLU A 242 4.50 -7.11 9.35
CA GLU A 242 4.97 -8.48 9.11
C GLU A 242 5.62 -8.67 7.73
N HIS A 243 5.20 -7.85 6.76
CA HIS A 243 5.74 -7.87 5.40
C HIS A 243 7.11 -7.18 5.26
N ILE A 244 7.58 -6.48 6.30
CA ILE A 244 8.77 -5.62 6.17
C ILE A 244 10.04 -6.43 5.89
N ASP A 245 10.15 -7.63 6.47
CA ASP A 245 11.27 -8.56 6.23
C ASP A 245 11.31 -9.09 4.80
N GLU A 246 10.16 -9.11 4.12
CA GLU A 246 10.06 -9.46 2.71
C GLU A 246 10.66 -8.35 1.83
N LEU A 247 10.58 -7.10 2.26
CA LEU A 247 11.07 -5.95 1.50
C LEU A 247 12.54 -5.63 1.80
N PHE A 248 12.91 -5.61 3.09
CA PHE A 248 14.21 -5.15 3.57
C PHE A 248 14.85 -6.17 4.50
N SER A 249 16.14 -6.44 4.35
CA SER A 249 16.93 -7.31 5.23
C SER A 249 17.54 -6.50 6.37
N ALA A 250 17.50 -7.05 7.59
CA ALA A 250 18.06 -6.42 8.78
C ALA A 250 19.58 -6.19 8.64
N GLY A 251 20.06 -5.01 8.97
CA GLY A 251 21.48 -4.64 8.93
C GLY A 251 22.09 -4.55 7.53
N GLU A 252 21.33 -4.91 6.49
CA GLU A 252 21.72 -4.80 5.09
C GLU A 252 20.99 -3.65 4.39
N HIS A 253 19.67 -3.50 4.62
CA HIS A 253 18.81 -2.50 4.03
C HIS A 253 18.22 -1.55 5.08
N ALA A 254 17.92 -2.06 6.28
CA ALA A 254 17.31 -1.29 7.34
C ALA A 254 17.81 -1.71 8.74
N LEU A 255 17.73 -0.78 9.68
CA LEU A 255 17.75 -1.08 11.11
C LEU A 255 16.30 -1.14 11.59
N PHE A 256 15.94 -2.20 12.31
CA PHE A 256 14.59 -2.44 12.77
C PHE A 256 14.41 -2.17 14.24
N VAL A 257 13.27 -1.57 14.59
CA VAL A 257 12.83 -1.34 15.96
C VAL A 257 11.55 -2.16 16.20
N ALA A 258 11.49 -2.88 17.31
CA ALA A 258 10.34 -3.70 17.67
C ALA A 258 9.06 -2.87 17.78
N ASN A 259 7.97 -3.31 17.13
CA ASN A 259 6.71 -2.59 17.05
C ASN A 259 5.71 -2.95 18.16
N ASP A 260 5.95 -4.05 18.86
CA ASP A 260 5.15 -4.55 20.00
C ASP A 260 5.62 -3.99 21.36
N ALA A 261 6.70 -3.22 21.37
CA ALA A 261 7.25 -2.60 22.57
C ALA A 261 6.41 -1.37 23.02
N ALA A 262 6.49 -1.06 24.32
CA ALA A 262 5.95 0.20 24.86
C ALA A 262 6.57 1.41 24.17
N GLN A 263 5.85 2.54 24.17
CA GLN A 263 6.28 3.75 23.43
C GLN A 263 7.68 4.20 23.84
N GLU A 264 8.03 4.14 25.12
CA GLU A 264 9.34 4.54 25.63
C GLU A 264 10.46 3.67 25.07
N HIS A 265 10.25 2.37 24.99
CA HIS A 265 11.20 1.42 24.42
C HIS A 265 11.36 1.63 22.90
N ARG A 266 10.25 1.96 22.22
CA ARG A 266 10.31 2.32 20.79
C ARG A 266 11.12 3.60 20.58
N VAL A 267 10.88 4.63 21.39
CA VAL A 267 11.65 5.89 21.34
C VAL A 267 13.14 5.63 21.60
N ALA A 268 13.48 4.84 22.60
CA ALA A 268 14.87 4.45 22.87
C ALA A 268 15.47 3.68 21.68
N GLY A 269 14.76 2.68 21.16
CA GLY A 269 15.22 1.89 20.01
C GLY A 269 15.46 2.74 18.76
N TYR A 270 14.55 3.68 18.45
CA TYR A 270 14.73 4.61 17.33
C TYR A 270 15.90 5.57 17.58
N THR A 271 16.04 6.07 18.80
CA THR A 271 17.16 6.96 19.17
C THR A 271 18.50 6.25 18.97
N GLU A 272 18.65 5.03 19.48
CA GLU A 272 19.88 4.26 19.34
C GLU A 272 20.16 3.87 17.88
N ALA A 273 19.17 3.39 17.13
CA ALA A 273 19.34 2.99 15.74
C ALA A 273 19.74 4.18 14.84
N VAL A 274 19.08 5.34 15.03
CA VAL A 274 19.40 6.56 14.28
C VAL A 274 20.78 7.11 14.70
N SER A 275 21.09 7.13 16.01
CA SER A 275 22.41 7.55 16.49
C SER A 275 23.52 6.68 15.93
N ALA A 276 23.33 5.35 15.89
CA ALA A 276 24.32 4.45 15.29
C ALA A 276 24.64 4.80 13.84
N LEU A 277 23.62 5.25 13.05
CA LEU A 277 23.84 5.71 11.68
C LEU A 277 24.50 7.09 11.59
N ILE A 278 24.25 7.97 12.55
CA ILE A 278 24.91 9.28 12.62
C ILE A 278 26.39 9.10 12.98
N ASP A 279 26.69 8.21 13.92
CA ASP A 279 28.06 7.99 14.45
C ASP A 279 28.91 7.10 13.53
N ASP A 280 28.29 6.25 12.68
CA ASP A 280 28.97 5.34 11.75
C ASP A 280 28.65 5.66 10.28
N ALA A 281 29.42 6.52 9.67
CA ALA A 281 29.28 6.91 8.26
C ALA A 281 29.47 5.73 7.28
N VAL A 282 30.20 4.67 7.67
CA VAL A 282 30.38 3.48 6.84
C VAL A 282 29.10 2.66 6.79
N LEU A 283 28.47 2.45 7.96
CA LEU A 283 27.18 1.78 8.07
C LEU A 283 26.09 2.55 7.32
N LEU A 284 26.01 3.87 7.54
CA LEU A 284 25.09 4.76 6.85
C LEU A 284 25.18 4.61 5.33
N ARG A 285 26.38 4.74 4.79
CA ARG A 285 26.64 4.63 3.34
C ARG A 285 26.34 3.25 2.81
N ARG A 286 26.68 2.19 3.53
CA ARG A 286 26.41 0.80 3.13
C ARG A 286 24.90 0.56 2.96
N LEU A 287 24.07 0.93 3.96
CA LEU A 287 22.61 0.82 3.88
C LEU A 287 22.05 1.65 2.71
N ALA A 288 22.52 2.87 2.55
CA ALA A 288 22.09 3.76 1.47
C ALA A 288 22.36 3.17 0.07
N VAL A 289 23.55 2.63 -0.16
CA VAL A 289 23.93 1.98 -1.43
C VAL A 289 23.11 0.73 -1.68
N ASN A 290 22.92 -0.12 -0.68
CA ASN A 290 22.13 -1.33 -0.79
C ASN A 290 20.66 -1.02 -1.13
N ASN A 291 20.06 -0.03 -0.45
CA ASN A 291 18.71 0.45 -0.73
C ASN A 291 18.56 0.99 -2.16
N ARG A 292 19.57 1.73 -2.62
CA ARG A 292 19.61 2.20 -4.00
C ARG A 292 19.65 1.03 -4.99
N THR A 293 20.50 0.05 -4.76
CA THR A 293 20.61 -1.16 -5.60
C THR A 293 19.28 -1.93 -5.61
N LEU A 294 18.66 -2.12 -4.43
CA LEU A 294 17.37 -2.81 -4.28
C LEU A 294 16.28 -2.21 -5.17
N THR A 295 16.27 -0.89 -5.34
CA THR A 295 15.24 -0.15 -6.07
C THR A 295 15.62 0.18 -7.51
N THR A 296 16.90 0.14 -7.90
CA THR A 296 17.32 0.39 -9.28
C THR A 296 17.44 -0.88 -10.11
N THR A 297 17.99 -1.94 -9.55
CA THR A 297 18.26 -3.21 -10.25
C THR A 297 17.70 -4.43 -9.52
N GLY A 298 17.36 -4.31 -8.24
CA GLY A 298 16.82 -5.38 -7.42
C GLY A 298 15.32 -5.59 -7.56
N LYS A 299 14.76 -6.34 -6.61
CA LYS A 299 13.35 -6.79 -6.61
C LYS A 299 12.32 -5.66 -6.52
N LEU A 300 12.70 -4.48 -6.01
CA LEU A 300 11.83 -3.29 -5.92
C LEU A 300 12.07 -2.31 -7.08
N SER A 301 12.75 -2.72 -8.15
CA SER A 301 13.00 -1.87 -9.30
C SER A 301 11.77 -1.78 -10.23
N VAL A 302 11.63 -0.64 -10.91
CA VAL A 302 10.63 -0.42 -11.95
C VAL A 302 10.73 -1.50 -13.03
N ARG A 303 11.96 -1.87 -13.43
CA ARG A 303 12.21 -2.92 -14.43
C ARG A 303 11.62 -4.27 -14.01
N GLU A 304 11.81 -4.67 -12.75
CA GLU A 304 11.28 -5.96 -12.27
C GLU A 304 9.75 -5.93 -12.14
N ARG A 305 9.20 -4.83 -11.64
CA ARG A 305 7.75 -4.62 -11.63
C ARG A 305 7.17 -4.72 -13.04
N ASP A 306 7.73 -4.00 -14.00
CA ASP A 306 7.22 -3.95 -15.38
C ASP A 306 7.35 -5.30 -16.08
N ARG A 307 8.42 -6.05 -15.81
CA ARG A 307 8.57 -7.42 -16.30
C ARG A 307 7.44 -8.34 -15.80
N ARG A 308 7.07 -8.25 -14.51
CA ARG A 308 5.97 -9.04 -13.92
C ARG A 308 4.62 -8.61 -14.45
N LEU A 309 4.37 -7.30 -14.53
CA LEU A 309 3.13 -6.77 -15.10
C LEU A 309 2.97 -7.17 -16.56
N SER A 310 4.02 -7.09 -17.37
CA SER A 310 4.00 -7.52 -18.77
C SER A 310 3.65 -9.00 -18.90
N ALA A 311 4.18 -9.85 -18.03
CA ALA A 311 3.82 -11.28 -18.02
C ALA A 311 2.35 -11.50 -17.63
N ALA A 312 1.83 -10.73 -16.66
CA ALA A 312 0.42 -10.80 -16.28
C ALA A 312 -0.52 -10.33 -17.41
N TYR A 313 -0.15 -9.25 -18.12
CA TYR A 313 -0.91 -8.78 -19.28
C TYR A 313 -0.85 -9.75 -20.46
N ALA A 314 0.30 -10.34 -20.76
CA ALA A 314 0.42 -11.35 -21.80
C ALA A 314 -0.49 -12.56 -21.54
N ARG A 315 -0.60 -13.00 -20.29
CA ARG A 315 -1.54 -14.06 -19.89
C ARG A 315 -2.99 -13.63 -20.02
N ALA A 316 -3.31 -12.38 -19.69
CA ALA A 316 -4.65 -11.82 -19.85
C ALA A 316 -5.01 -11.76 -21.35
N MET A 317 -4.16 -11.21 -22.19
CA MET A 317 -4.38 -11.12 -23.63
C MET A 317 -4.56 -12.50 -24.28
N ALA A 318 -3.85 -13.52 -23.79
CA ALA A 318 -3.99 -14.90 -24.30
C ALA A 318 -5.39 -15.50 -24.03
N LEU A 319 -6.18 -14.95 -23.11
CA LEU A 319 -7.56 -15.38 -22.88
C LEU A 319 -8.52 -14.83 -23.97
N GLY A 320 -8.16 -13.75 -24.64
CA GLY A 320 -8.98 -13.09 -25.65
C GLY A 320 -10.32 -12.55 -25.11
N PRO A 321 -11.06 -11.74 -25.87
CA PRO A 321 -12.41 -11.35 -25.53
C PRO A 321 -13.40 -12.52 -25.72
N THR A 322 -14.51 -12.53 -24.97
CA THR A 322 -15.58 -13.49 -25.21
C THR A 322 -16.73 -12.82 -25.98
N SER A 323 -17.32 -13.53 -26.93
CA SER A 323 -18.46 -13.06 -27.72
C SER A 323 -19.74 -12.91 -26.92
N ASN A 324 -19.83 -13.51 -25.74
CA ASN A 324 -21.01 -13.49 -24.87
C ASN A 324 -20.74 -12.61 -23.67
N GLY A 325 -21.09 -11.38 -23.75
CA GLY A 325 -21.03 -10.25 -22.83
C GLY A 325 -20.81 -10.37 -21.32
N ILE A 326 -20.78 -11.56 -20.76
CA ILE A 326 -20.37 -11.85 -19.38
C ILE A 326 -19.69 -13.21 -19.42
N GLY A 327 -18.38 -13.25 -19.09
CA GLY A 327 -17.65 -14.50 -19.00
C GLY A 327 -18.39 -15.51 -18.12
N ASP A 328 -18.41 -16.77 -18.55
CA ASP A 328 -19.02 -17.86 -17.79
C ASP A 328 -18.40 -17.93 -16.39
N THR A 329 -19.14 -17.44 -15.43
CA THR A 329 -18.79 -17.48 -14.01
C THR A 329 -19.42 -18.69 -13.34
N SER A 330 -19.75 -19.74 -14.13
CA SER A 330 -20.36 -20.94 -13.57
C SER A 330 -19.38 -21.59 -12.58
N PRO A 331 -19.66 -21.54 -11.29
CA PRO A 331 -18.93 -22.34 -10.33
C PRO A 331 -19.42 -23.78 -10.49
N ALA A 332 -18.52 -24.70 -10.69
CA ALA A 332 -18.85 -26.10 -10.90
C ALA A 332 -19.62 -26.78 -9.74
N GLU A 333 -19.84 -26.08 -8.60
CA GLU A 333 -20.47 -26.66 -7.41
C GLU A 333 -21.23 -25.68 -6.51
N SER A 334 -21.62 -24.49 -6.95
CA SER A 334 -22.46 -23.60 -6.15
C SER A 334 -23.94 -23.98 -6.33
N THR A 335 -24.65 -24.18 -5.23
CA THR A 335 -26.10 -24.49 -5.24
C THR A 335 -26.99 -23.28 -5.54
N ARG A 336 -26.42 -22.08 -5.75
CA ARG A 336 -27.16 -20.87 -6.13
C ARG A 336 -26.76 -20.36 -7.51
N PRO A 337 -27.73 -19.90 -8.33
CA PRO A 337 -27.43 -19.29 -9.62
C PRO A 337 -26.57 -18.03 -9.45
N VAL A 338 -25.53 -17.89 -10.27
CA VAL A 338 -24.64 -16.71 -10.29
C VAL A 338 -25.42 -15.41 -10.47
N ALA A 339 -26.55 -15.44 -11.17
CA ALA A 339 -27.44 -14.29 -11.36
C ALA A 339 -27.99 -13.72 -10.03
N GLU A 340 -28.36 -14.57 -9.07
CA GLU A 340 -28.86 -14.11 -7.76
C GLU A 340 -27.77 -13.44 -6.92
N TRP A 341 -26.57 -13.98 -6.98
CA TRP A 341 -25.39 -13.38 -6.34
C TRP A 341 -25.05 -12.04 -6.96
N THR A 342 -25.07 -11.98 -8.28
CA THR A 342 -24.77 -10.76 -9.05
C THR A 342 -25.80 -9.66 -8.75
N GLU A 343 -27.11 -10.00 -8.66
CA GLU A 343 -28.15 -9.02 -8.33
C GLU A 343 -28.02 -8.50 -6.89
N GLU A 344 -27.78 -9.38 -5.91
CA GLU A 344 -27.65 -8.99 -4.50
C GLU A 344 -26.44 -8.07 -4.31
N VAL A 345 -25.32 -8.43 -4.93
CA VAL A 345 -24.10 -7.62 -4.88
C VAL A 345 -24.27 -6.34 -5.70
N CYS A 346 -24.96 -6.34 -6.88
CA CYS A 346 -25.29 -5.13 -7.64
C CYS A 346 -26.24 -4.20 -6.89
N ARG A 347 -27.22 -4.74 -6.19
CA ARG A 347 -28.15 -3.95 -5.38
C ARG A 347 -27.44 -3.26 -4.22
N TRP A 348 -26.51 -3.96 -3.60
CA TRP A 348 -25.67 -3.42 -2.53
C TRP A 348 -24.67 -2.38 -3.06
N ALA A 349 -24.12 -2.62 -4.21
CA ALA A 349 -23.15 -1.81 -4.90
C ALA A 349 -23.75 -0.56 -5.55
N GLY A 350 -24.98 -0.64 -6.06
CA GLY A 350 -25.66 0.46 -6.75
C GLY A 350 -25.89 1.71 -5.87
N GLN A 351 -25.77 1.57 -4.55
CA GLN A 351 -25.85 2.69 -3.62
C GLN A 351 -24.60 3.57 -3.58
N TYR A 352 -23.44 3.14 -4.13
CA TYR A 352 -22.15 3.75 -3.81
C TYR A 352 -21.21 4.04 -4.98
N CYS A 353 -21.57 3.71 -6.22
CA CYS A 353 -20.72 4.04 -7.38
C CYS A 353 -21.47 4.72 -8.51
N THR A 354 -20.96 5.88 -8.90
CA THR A 354 -21.16 6.41 -10.23
C THR A 354 -19.82 6.35 -10.97
N ALA A 355 -19.62 5.32 -11.79
CA ALA A 355 -18.54 5.33 -12.77
C ALA A 355 -19.10 5.95 -14.08
N ARG A 356 -18.54 7.05 -14.52
CA ARG A 356 -18.74 7.55 -15.87
C ARG A 356 -17.49 7.28 -16.68
N ILE A 357 -17.63 6.51 -17.75
CA ILE A 357 -16.56 6.26 -18.71
C ILE A 357 -16.78 7.23 -19.88
N SER A 358 -15.88 8.17 -20.03
CA SER A 358 -15.77 9.02 -21.23
C SER A 358 -14.35 8.88 -21.76
N GLY A 359 -14.08 7.78 -22.51
CA GLY A 359 -12.78 7.54 -23.14
C GLY A 359 -11.57 7.41 -22.20
N ARG A 360 -11.77 7.54 -20.87
CA ARG A 360 -10.80 7.31 -19.79
C ARG A 360 -11.55 6.76 -18.59
N VAL A 361 -11.03 5.71 -17.98
CA VAL A 361 -11.59 5.16 -16.74
C VAL A 361 -11.33 6.16 -15.62
N VAL A 362 -12.36 6.86 -15.19
CA VAL A 362 -12.30 7.71 -13.99
C VAL A 362 -13.07 6.99 -12.89
N VAL A 363 -12.36 6.31 -12.02
CA VAL A 363 -12.91 5.82 -10.75
C VAL A 363 -13.02 7.02 -9.82
N ARG A 364 -14.23 7.50 -9.56
CA ARG A 364 -14.48 8.44 -8.47
C ARG A 364 -14.75 7.66 -7.19
N ASP A 365 -13.73 7.39 -6.43
CA ASP A 365 -13.85 7.15 -5.01
C ASP A 365 -13.90 8.53 -4.32
N PRO A 366 -14.94 8.86 -3.54
CA PRO A 366 -14.98 10.11 -2.79
C PRO A 366 -13.79 10.28 -1.82
N ALA A 367 -13.18 9.18 -1.38
CA ALA A 367 -11.95 9.20 -0.60
C ALA A 367 -10.70 9.50 -1.45
N ILE A 368 -10.77 9.32 -2.79
CA ILE A 368 -9.68 9.57 -3.75
C ILE A 368 -9.89 10.89 -4.51
N ALA A 369 -11.10 11.47 -4.49
CA ALA A 369 -11.41 12.72 -5.20
C ALA A 369 -10.53 13.91 -4.75
N GLY A 370 -9.94 13.84 -3.55
CA GLY A 370 -8.91 14.79 -3.10
C GLY A 370 -7.57 14.70 -3.83
N PHE A 371 -7.30 13.57 -4.54
CA PHE A 371 -6.03 13.36 -5.26
C PHE A 371 -6.07 13.78 -6.72
N ALA A 372 -7.24 13.81 -7.36
CA ALA A 372 -7.38 14.13 -8.79
C ALA A 372 -7.29 15.63 -9.09
N HIS A 373 -7.45 16.51 -8.11
CA HIS A 373 -7.36 17.96 -8.28
C HIS A 373 -5.93 18.53 -8.16
N GLN A 374 -4.90 17.70 -7.91
CA GLN A 374 -3.52 18.17 -7.80
C GLN A 374 -2.60 17.67 -8.93
N ALA A 375 -3.15 17.07 -9.99
CA ALA A 375 -2.42 16.62 -11.17
C ALA A 375 -2.89 17.35 -12.44
N GLY A 376 -3.17 18.65 -12.32
CA GLY A 376 -3.40 19.57 -13.42
C GLY A 376 -2.29 20.60 -13.48
#